data_d775a2c1251914631b778fad82fc0405
#
_entry.id   d775a2c1251914631b778fad82fc0405
#
_cell.length_a   1.000
_cell.length_b   1.000
_cell.length_c   1.000
_cell.angle_alpha   90.00
_cell.angle_beta   90.00
_cell.angle_gamma   90.00
#
_symmetry.space_group_name_H-M   'P 1'
#
loop_
_entity.id
_entity.type
_entity.pdbx_description
1 polymer ?
#
loop_
_entity_poly.entity_id
_entity_poly.type
_entity_poly.pdbx_seq_one_letter_code
_entity_poly.pdbx_strand_id
1 'polypeptide(L)'
;MSVMGAQFQVPRVRPGRAGKTSVAIWDLLVWAFQSERVSLDFDELASAAGERPGVSMEWVMMQRANLGCAIDGGGRSEPHPDADLVASAVSCLPEGCGGRRMAIWIADLARQGRAPDWGQGVSPSCQPVAWRQCKYGRYAEREIWTGPGRWPTPQLGKSDGYACRVVFSGLASERAARRREWLAWWGALLELQTTFAIRCDLTGFVVTREMPPRSPWKKEA
;
A
#
# COMPACT_ATOMS: atom_id res chain seq x y z
N MET A 1 -4.53 -18.48 -2.01
CA MET A 1 -4.79 -17.84 -3.31
C MET A 1 -4.59 -16.36 -3.12
N SER A 2 -3.53 -15.82 -3.74
CA SER A 2 -3.14 -14.41 -3.59
C SER A 2 -4.15 -13.55 -4.36
N VAL A 3 -4.83 -12.66 -3.66
CA VAL A 3 -5.73 -11.68 -4.27
C VAL A 3 -4.84 -10.66 -4.96
N MET A 4 -4.73 -10.74 -6.28
CA MET A 4 -4.10 -9.70 -7.08
C MET A 4 -4.99 -8.44 -6.98
N GLY A 5 -4.59 -7.50 -6.10
CA GLY A 5 -5.11 -6.15 -6.16
C GLY A 5 -4.88 -5.57 -7.56
N ALA A 6 -5.79 -4.75 -8.04
CA ALA A 6 -5.65 -4.07 -9.30
C ALA A 6 -4.31 -3.33 -9.32
N GLN A 7 -3.36 -3.85 -10.08
CA GLN A 7 -2.10 -3.15 -10.34
C GLN A 7 -2.43 -2.00 -11.29
N PHE A 8 -2.52 -0.80 -10.74
CA PHE A 8 -2.39 0.38 -11.57
C PHE A 8 -0.99 0.33 -12.16
N GLN A 9 -0.86 0.14 -13.48
CA GLN A 9 0.40 0.35 -14.17
C GLN A 9 0.67 1.86 -14.08
N VAL A 10 1.53 2.23 -13.12
CA VAL A 10 1.94 3.62 -12.97
C VAL A 10 2.95 3.89 -14.08
N PRO A 11 2.66 4.82 -15.00
CA PRO A 11 3.61 5.21 -16.02
C PRO A 11 4.88 5.78 -15.34
N ARG A 12 6.05 5.43 -15.84
CA ARG A 12 7.30 6.02 -15.35
C ARG A 12 7.35 7.50 -15.75
N VAL A 13 6.92 8.33 -14.85
CA VAL A 13 6.95 9.78 -15.01
C VAL A 13 8.38 10.29 -14.83
N ARG A 14 8.77 11.29 -15.60
CA ARG A 14 10.07 11.97 -15.48
C ARG A 14 9.88 13.47 -15.50
N PRO A 15 10.68 14.23 -14.72
CA PRO A 15 10.63 15.68 -14.77
C PRO A 15 10.96 16.19 -16.16
N GLY A 16 10.29 17.26 -16.57
CA GLY A 16 10.51 17.89 -17.87
C GLY A 16 11.88 18.57 -17.93
N ARG A 17 12.67 18.32 -19.00
CA ARG A 17 13.97 18.97 -19.21
C ARG A 17 13.87 20.38 -19.78
N ALA A 18 12.87 20.66 -20.61
CA ALA A 18 12.66 21.93 -21.29
C ALA A 18 11.32 22.61 -20.97
N GLY A 19 10.54 22.02 -20.03
CA GLY A 19 9.24 22.50 -19.61
C GLY A 19 8.64 21.58 -18.57
N LYS A 20 7.56 22.00 -17.91
CA LYS A 20 6.90 21.21 -16.86
C LYS A 20 6.09 20.05 -17.47
N THR A 21 6.23 18.86 -16.93
CA THR A 21 5.43 17.68 -17.32
C THR A 21 4.12 17.66 -16.55
N SER A 22 2.98 17.51 -17.24
CA SER A 22 1.68 17.32 -16.60
C SER A 22 1.58 15.92 -15.98
N VAL A 23 1.18 15.85 -14.71
CA VAL A 23 1.15 14.60 -13.94
C VAL A 23 -0.05 14.56 -13.00
N ALA A 24 -0.67 13.37 -12.84
CA ALA A 24 -1.68 13.17 -11.82
C ALA A 24 -1.02 13.12 -10.43
N ILE A 25 -1.75 13.55 -9.39
CA ILE A 25 -1.20 13.60 -8.03
C ILE A 25 -0.65 12.25 -7.55
N TRP A 26 -1.34 11.15 -7.86
CA TRP A 26 -0.88 9.82 -7.46
C TRP A 26 0.43 9.42 -8.16
N ASP A 27 0.56 9.69 -9.45
CA ASP A 27 1.76 9.37 -10.23
C ASP A 27 2.96 10.20 -9.78
N LEU A 28 2.72 11.46 -9.37
CA LEU A 28 3.75 12.31 -8.76
C LEU A 28 4.26 11.73 -7.43
N LEU A 29 3.36 11.27 -6.57
CA LEU A 29 3.71 10.61 -5.30
C LEU A 29 4.50 9.33 -5.54
N VAL A 30 4.06 8.49 -6.48
CA VAL A 30 4.79 7.26 -6.84
C VAL A 30 6.18 7.60 -7.38
N TRP A 31 6.31 8.60 -8.23
CA TRP A 31 7.61 9.05 -8.71
C TRP A 31 8.52 9.49 -7.56
N ALA A 32 8.04 10.32 -6.64
CA ALA A 32 8.85 10.82 -5.52
C ALA A 32 9.30 9.69 -4.58
N PHE A 33 8.38 8.81 -4.16
CA PHE A 33 8.69 7.78 -3.16
C PHE A 33 9.27 6.48 -3.74
N GLN A 34 8.96 6.13 -4.98
CA GLN A 34 9.43 4.89 -5.61
C GLN A 34 10.70 5.11 -6.47
N SER A 35 10.72 6.17 -7.30
CA SER A 35 11.82 6.43 -8.23
C SER A 35 12.93 7.24 -7.58
N GLU A 36 12.60 8.39 -6.97
CA GLU A 36 13.55 9.27 -6.29
C GLU A 36 13.86 8.77 -4.87
N ARG A 37 12.99 7.93 -4.30
CA ARG A 37 13.15 7.28 -2.99
C ARG A 37 13.34 8.25 -1.84
N VAL A 38 12.61 9.37 -1.88
CA VAL A 38 12.59 10.32 -0.76
C VAL A 38 12.03 9.68 0.50
N SER A 39 12.49 10.13 1.66
CA SER A 39 11.98 9.74 2.97
C SER A 39 11.15 10.88 3.57
N LEU A 40 10.22 10.54 4.44
CA LEU A 40 9.55 11.52 5.29
C LEU A 40 10.44 11.86 6.48
N ASP A 41 10.44 13.11 6.93
CA ASP A 41 11.28 13.58 8.04
C ASP A 41 11.09 12.80 9.35
N PHE A 42 9.93 12.17 9.51
CA PHE A 42 9.58 11.37 10.69
C PHE A 42 9.47 9.86 10.40
N ASP A 43 9.93 9.39 9.24
CA ASP A 43 9.90 7.97 8.86
C ASP A 43 11.16 7.27 9.40
N GLU A 44 11.11 6.89 10.68
CA GLU A 44 12.22 6.22 11.38
C GLU A 44 12.57 4.86 10.73
N LEU A 45 11.59 4.19 10.08
CA LEU A 45 11.83 2.93 9.37
C LEU A 45 12.67 3.14 8.11
N ALA A 46 12.45 4.23 7.38
CA ALA A 46 13.27 4.57 6.23
C ALA A 46 14.69 4.98 6.67
N SER A 47 14.82 5.66 7.81
CA SER A 47 16.10 5.99 8.43
C SER A 47 16.80 4.76 8.99
N ALA A 48 16.06 3.84 9.64
CA ALA A 48 16.60 2.59 10.18
C ALA A 48 16.96 1.56 9.10
N ALA A 49 16.34 1.62 7.91
CA ALA A 49 16.73 0.81 6.75
C ALA A 49 18.15 1.16 6.23
N GLY A 50 18.78 2.14 6.88
CA GLY A 50 20.18 2.49 6.77
C GLY A 50 20.51 3.09 5.41
N GLU A 51 20.82 4.35 5.41
CA GLU A 51 21.78 4.86 4.44
C GLU A 51 23.02 3.98 4.56
N ARG A 52 23.15 3.01 3.67
CA ARG A 52 24.45 2.34 3.51
C ARG A 52 25.41 3.43 3.09
N PRO A 53 26.39 3.77 3.90
CA PRO A 53 27.38 4.77 3.51
C PRO A 53 27.93 4.34 2.16
N GLY A 54 27.82 5.21 1.17
CA GLY A 54 28.41 4.98 -0.13
C GLY A 54 29.89 4.73 0.06
N VAL A 55 30.44 3.77 -0.68
CA VAL A 55 31.89 3.55 -0.68
C VAL A 55 32.58 4.63 -1.51
N SER A 56 33.83 4.94 -1.17
CA SER A 56 34.59 5.96 -1.89
C SER A 56 34.75 5.59 -3.37
N MET A 57 34.84 6.60 -4.23
CA MET A 57 35.11 6.40 -5.65
C MET A 57 36.40 5.60 -5.89
N GLU A 58 37.40 5.81 -5.06
CA GLU A 58 38.66 5.06 -5.11
C GLU A 58 38.43 3.56 -4.87
N TRP A 59 37.62 3.21 -3.88
CA TRP A 59 37.26 1.82 -3.60
C TRP A 59 36.52 1.20 -4.79
N VAL A 60 35.57 1.92 -5.38
CA VAL A 60 34.80 1.47 -6.57
C VAL A 60 35.74 1.22 -7.73
N MET A 61 36.70 2.12 -7.96
CA MET A 61 37.71 1.95 -9.04
C MET A 61 38.63 0.76 -8.79
N MET A 62 39.09 0.57 -7.56
CA MET A 62 39.91 -0.59 -7.18
C MET A 62 39.15 -1.90 -7.39
N GLN A 63 37.92 -1.98 -6.93
CA GLN A 63 37.09 -3.19 -7.10
C GLN A 63 36.76 -3.44 -8.57
N ARG A 64 36.51 -2.41 -9.34
CA ARG A 64 36.29 -2.51 -10.79
C ARG A 64 37.54 -3.05 -11.52
N ALA A 65 38.72 -2.58 -11.13
CA ALA A 65 39.98 -3.08 -11.67
C ALA A 65 40.23 -4.56 -11.30
N ASN A 66 39.90 -4.94 -10.05
CA ASN A 66 40.07 -6.31 -9.57
C ASN A 66 39.07 -7.31 -10.13
N LEU A 67 37.80 -6.90 -10.30
CA LEU A 67 36.71 -7.79 -10.72
C LEU A 67 36.38 -7.70 -12.22
N GLY A 68 36.91 -6.69 -12.93
CA GLY A 68 36.64 -6.49 -14.36
C GLY A 68 35.22 -6.15 -14.73
N CYS A 69 34.37 -5.80 -13.74
CA CYS A 69 32.96 -5.45 -13.94
C CYS A 69 32.61 -4.12 -13.27
N ALA A 70 31.49 -3.52 -13.70
CA ALA A 70 30.96 -2.33 -13.07
C ALA A 70 30.44 -2.67 -11.66
N ILE A 71 30.86 -1.90 -10.66
CA ILE A 71 30.46 -2.08 -9.26
C ILE A 71 29.58 -0.90 -8.87
N ASP A 72 28.45 -1.22 -8.25
CA ASP A 72 27.60 -0.23 -7.60
C ASP A 72 28.24 0.20 -6.28
N GLY A 73 28.62 1.48 -6.19
CA GLY A 73 29.19 2.08 -4.98
C GLY A 73 28.21 2.18 -3.79
N GLY A 74 26.96 1.79 -3.96
CA GLY A 74 25.93 1.76 -2.91
C GLY A 74 25.49 3.12 -2.40
N GLY A 75 25.97 4.23 -2.98
CA GLY A 75 25.51 5.58 -2.66
C GLY A 75 24.15 5.91 -3.28
N ARG A 76 23.39 6.80 -2.65
CA ARG A 76 22.23 7.43 -3.29
C ARG A 76 22.67 8.74 -3.92
N SER A 77 22.20 9.01 -5.14
CA SER A 77 22.22 10.36 -5.68
C SER A 77 21.24 11.23 -4.87
N GLU A 78 21.52 12.52 -4.74
CA GLU A 78 20.56 13.45 -4.17
C GLU A 78 19.23 13.37 -4.93
N PRO A 79 18.08 13.31 -4.23
CA PRO A 79 16.80 13.27 -4.88
C PRO A 79 16.53 14.59 -5.62
N HIS A 80 15.62 14.55 -6.57
CA HIS A 80 15.22 15.77 -7.28
C HIS A 80 14.54 16.75 -6.32
N PRO A 81 14.81 18.09 -6.39
CA PRO A 81 14.21 19.07 -5.48
C PRO A 81 12.68 19.01 -5.41
N ASP A 82 12.01 18.72 -6.51
CA ASP A 82 10.56 18.53 -6.53
C ASP A 82 10.13 17.34 -5.68
N ALA A 83 10.96 16.29 -5.56
CA ALA A 83 10.64 15.12 -4.76
C ALA A 83 10.72 15.43 -3.25
N ASP A 84 11.66 16.27 -2.84
CA ASP A 84 11.75 16.78 -1.47
C ASP A 84 10.55 17.67 -1.13
N LEU A 85 10.12 18.52 -2.07
CA LEU A 85 8.89 19.31 -1.90
C LEU A 85 7.66 18.43 -1.75
N VAL A 86 7.57 17.34 -2.51
CA VAL A 86 6.47 16.36 -2.38
C VAL A 86 6.52 15.68 -1.01
N ALA A 87 7.69 15.25 -0.54
CA ALA A 87 7.84 14.62 0.78
C ALA A 87 7.45 15.60 1.90
N SER A 88 7.88 16.85 1.82
CA SER A 88 7.52 17.91 2.77
C SER A 88 6.00 18.17 2.78
N ALA A 89 5.36 18.25 1.62
CA ALA A 89 3.92 18.44 1.52
C ALA A 89 3.14 17.26 2.14
N VAL A 90 3.60 16.02 1.93
CA VAL A 90 3.02 14.82 2.55
C VAL A 90 3.24 14.83 4.06
N SER A 91 4.42 15.23 4.53
CA SER A 91 4.71 15.35 5.97
C SER A 91 3.85 16.38 6.68
N CYS A 92 3.43 17.43 5.97
CA CYS A 92 2.58 18.51 6.48
C CYS A 92 1.07 18.24 6.32
N LEU A 93 0.65 17.01 6.06
CA LEU A 93 -0.78 16.68 5.98
C LEU A 93 -1.52 17.05 7.27
N PRO A 94 -2.66 17.79 7.18
CA PRO A 94 -3.44 18.19 8.35
C PRO A 94 -4.02 16.95 9.07
N GLU A 95 -4.20 17.06 10.38
CA GLU A 95 -4.84 16.02 11.20
C GLU A 95 -6.24 15.64 10.70
N GLY A 96 -7.00 16.60 10.15
CA GLY A 96 -8.30 16.36 9.51
C GLY A 96 -8.23 15.44 8.29
N CYS A 97 -7.07 15.32 7.64
CA CYS A 97 -6.80 14.40 6.54
C CYS A 97 -6.02 13.16 6.99
N GLY A 98 -5.93 12.90 8.30
CA GLY A 98 -5.26 11.74 8.89
C GLY A 98 -3.81 11.96 9.31
N GLY A 99 -3.28 13.18 9.16
CA GLY A 99 -1.99 13.62 9.68
C GLY A 99 -0.81 12.69 9.38
N ARG A 100 0.12 12.58 10.34
CA ARG A 100 1.32 11.74 10.24
C ARG A 100 1.03 10.28 9.84
N ARG A 101 -0.02 9.68 10.38
CA ARG A 101 -0.38 8.29 10.06
C ARG A 101 -0.74 8.12 8.59
N MET A 102 -1.50 9.06 8.04
CA MET A 102 -1.89 9.04 6.62
C MET A 102 -0.67 9.32 5.73
N ALA A 103 0.20 10.22 6.14
CA ALA A 103 1.43 10.52 5.42
C ALA A 103 2.33 9.28 5.25
N ILE A 104 2.58 8.54 6.33
CA ILE A 104 3.33 7.27 6.31
C ILE A 104 2.65 6.26 5.39
N TRP A 105 1.35 6.11 5.51
CA TRP A 105 0.59 5.14 4.71
C TRP A 105 0.60 5.49 3.21
N ILE A 106 0.46 6.78 2.85
CA ILE A 106 0.58 7.24 1.46
C ILE A 106 1.98 6.95 0.92
N ALA A 107 3.03 7.25 1.68
CA ALA A 107 4.41 6.99 1.27
C ALA A 107 4.65 5.48 1.04
N ASP A 108 4.15 4.61 1.92
CA ASP A 108 4.29 3.16 1.77
C ASP A 108 3.54 2.62 0.55
N LEU A 109 2.32 3.08 0.32
CA LEU A 109 1.55 2.73 -0.87
C LEU A 109 2.24 3.22 -2.15
N ALA A 110 2.77 4.44 -2.14
CA ALA A 110 3.48 5.02 -3.26
C ALA A 110 4.79 4.28 -3.57
N ARG A 111 5.58 3.88 -2.55
CA ARG A 111 6.77 3.03 -2.70
C ARG A 111 6.44 1.69 -3.34
N GLN A 112 5.28 1.14 -3.03
CA GLN A 112 4.80 -0.12 -3.62
C GLN A 112 4.13 0.07 -4.98
N GLY A 113 3.82 1.29 -5.40
CA GLY A 113 3.07 1.60 -6.62
C GLY A 113 1.64 1.04 -6.60
N ARG A 114 1.02 0.96 -5.42
CA ARG A 114 -0.31 0.35 -5.23
C ARG A 114 -1.26 1.32 -4.54
N ALA A 115 -2.49 1.40 -5.05
CA ALA A 115 -3.58 2.05 -4.34
C ALA A 115 -4.16 1.14 -3.24
N PRO A 116 -4.85 1.70 -2.22
CA PRO A 116 -5.52 0.91 -1.21
C PRO A 116 -6.52 -0.09 -1.79
N ASP A 117 -6.69 -1.23 -1.13
CA ASP A 117 -7.72 -2.20 -1.50
C ASP A 117 -9.08 -1.79 -0.94
N TRP A 118 -10.03 -1.50 -1.81
CA TRP A 118 -11.41 -1.19 -1.42
C TRP A 118 -12.33 -2.43 -1.30
N GLY A 119 -11.75 -3.65 -1.39
CA GLY A 119 -12.48 -4.91 -1.30
C GLY A 119 -13.02 -5.41 -2.64
N GLN A 120 -12.27 -5.20 -3.74
CA GLN A 120 -12.61 -5.73 -5.05
C GLN A 120 -12.59 -7.26 -5.06
N GLY A 121 -13.64 -7.88 -5.58
CA GLY A 121 -13.72 -9.34 -5.74
C GLY A 121 -13.83 -10.14 -4.45
N VAL A 122 -13.95 -9.47 -3.29
CA VAL A 122 -14.12 -10.16 -2.01
C VAL A 122 -15.55 -10.60 -1.83
N SER A 123 -15.79 -11.90 -1.84
CA SER A 123 -17.08 -12.53 -1.49
C SER A 123 -17.06 -13.05 -0.06
N PRO A 124 -18.21 -13.05 0.64
CA PRO A 124 -18.28 -13.67 1.95
C PRO A 124 -17.91 -15.15 1.86
N SER A 125 -17.04 -15.60 2.73
CA SER A 125 -16.67 -17.00 2.85
C SER A 125 -16.62 -17.43 4.30
N CYS A 126 -16.93 -18.72 4.53
CA CYS A 126 -16.85 -19.36 5.81
C CYS A 126 -15.94 -20.57 5.65
N GLN A 127 -14.84 -20.59 6.40
CA GLN A 127 -13.86 -21.67 6.31
C GLN A 127 -13.53 -22.22 7.71
N PRO A 128 -13.33 -23.54 7.85
CA PRO A 128 -12.82 -24.13 9.08
C PRO A 128 -11.45 -23.56 9.45
N VAL A 129 -11.22 -23.31 10.73
CA VAL A 129 -9.92 -22.86 11.25
C VAL A 129 -8.85 -23.94 11.06
N ALA A 130 -9.21 -25.20 11.34
CA ALA A 130 -8.31 -26.32 11.20
C ALA A 130 -8.91 -27.45 10.35
N TRP A 131 -8.01 -28.19 9.69
CA TRP A 131 -8.38 -29.27 8.80
C TRP A 131 -7.67 -30.55 9.19
N ARG A 132 -8.42 -31.65 9.21
CA ARG A 132 -7.89 -32.97 9.40
C ARG A 132 -7.86 -33.74 8.09
N GLN A 133 -6.73 -34.34 7.76
CA GLN A 133 -6.57 -35.21 6.61
C GLN A 133 -6.84 -36.67 7.06
N CYS A 134 -7.67 -37.38 6.31
CA CYS A 134 -7.86 -38.84 6.49
C CYS A 134 -7.85 -39.53 5.13
N LYS A 135 -7.94 -40.85 5.11
CA LYS A 135 -7.95 -41.67 3.88
C LYS A 135 -9.10 -41.36 2.90
N TYR A 136 -10.17 -40.75 3.38
CA TYR A 136 -11.34 -40.36 2.57
C TYR A 136 -11.32 -38.90 2.13
N GLY A 137 -10.30 -38.12 2.48
CA GLY A 137 -10.17 -36.74 2.10
C GLY A 137 -9.88 -35.80 3.27
N ARG A 138 -10.09 -34.52 3.02
CA ARG A 138 -9.84 -33.43 3.97
C ARG A 138 -11.17 -33.00 4.60
N TYR A 139 -11.24 -33.02 5.93
CA TYR A 139 -12.41 -32.67 6.72
C TYR A 139 -12.09 -31.55 7.70
N ALA A 140 -13.11 -30.74 8.04
CA ALA A 140 -13.00 -29.76 9.11
C ALA A 140 -12.76 -30.46 10.45
N GLU A 141 -11.83 -29.92 11.22
CA GLU A 141 -11.57 -30.42 12.56
C GLU A 141 -12.76 -30.14 13.49
N ARG A 142 -13.15 -31.13 14.28
CA ARG A 142 -14.28 -31.04 15.19
C ARG A 142 -13.78 -30.98 16.62
N GLU A 143 -14.41 -30.12 17.41
CA GLU A 143 -14.17 -29.97 18.83
C GLU A 143 -15.45 -30.31 19.62
N ILE A 144 -15.31 -30.75 20.86
CA ILE A 144 -16.46 -30.90 21.75
C ILE A 144 -16.98 -29.52 22.09
N TRP A 145 -18.29 -29.33 21.97
CA TRP A 145 -18.93 -28.08 22.30
C TRP A 145 -18.91 -27.83 23.81
N THR A 146 -18.21 -26.82 24.25
CA THR A 146 -18.11 -26.38 25.66
C THR A 146 -18.73 -25.00 25.89
N GLY A 147 -19.37 -24.42 24.86
CA GLY A 147 -19.94 -23.06 24.92
C GLY A 147 -21.24 -22.98 25.70
N PRO A 148 -21.70 -21.76 26.03
CA PRO A 148 -22.97 -21.56 26.72
C PRO A 148 -24.14 -21.93 25.80
N GLY A 149 -25.15 -22.54 26.42
CA GLY A 149 -26.37 -22.98 25.73
C GLY A 149 -26.36 -24.47 25.38
N ARG A 150 -27.57 -25.00 25.21
CA ARG A 150 -27.75 -26.38 24.78
C ARG A 150 -27.53 -26.42 23.27
N TRP A 151 -26.64 -27.29 22.80
CA TRP A 151 -26.54 -27.59 21.38
C TRP A 151 -27.92 -27.96 20.86
N PRO A 152 -28.42 -27.34 19.77
CA PRO A 152 -29.68 -27.76 19.19
C PRO A 152 -29.60 -29.23 18.90
N THR A 153 -30.40 -30.01 19.59
CA THR A 153 -30.42 -31.48 19.49
C THR A 153 -30.80 -31.81 18.04
N PRO A 154 -29.88 -32.29 17.22
CA PRO A 154 -30.29 -32.75 15.92
C PRO A 154 -31.08 -34.03 16.09
N GLN A 155 -32.10 -34.20 15.32
CA GLN A 155 -32.80 -35.48 15.22
C GLN A 155 -31.93 -36.58 14.60
N LEU A 156 -30.67 -36.33 14.42
CA LEU A 156 -29.70 -37.14 13.67
C LEU A 156 -28.55 -37.60 14.56
N GLY A 157 -28.84 -38.39 15.61
CA GLY A 157 -27.92 -39.34 16.21
C GLY A 157 -26.51 -38.81 16.57
N LYS A 158 -25.52 -39.63 16.54
CA LYS A 158 -24.15 -39.61 17.11
C LYS A 158 -23.21 -38.41 16.89
N SER A 159 -23.65 -37.30 16.32
CA SER A 159 -22.82 -36.09 16.12
C SER A 159 -23.14 -34.97 17.10
N ASP A 160 -23.98 -35.22 18.09
CA ASP A 160 -24.36 -34.24 19.09
C ASP A 160 -23.18 -33.88 20.00
N GLY A 161 -23.00 -32.58 20.22
CA GLY A 161 -21.94 -32.06 21.07
C GLY A 161 -20.62 -31.73 20.37
N TYR A 162 -20.54 -31.82 19.06
CA TYR A 162 -19.37 -31.39 18.29
C TYR A 162 -19.63 -30.10 17.54
N ALA A 163 -18.64 -29.23 17.56
CA ALA A 163 -18.63 -27.99 16.77
C ALA A 163 -17.37 -27.93 15.91
N CYS A 164 -17.44 -27.17 14.82
CA CYS A 164 -16.28 -26.80 14.04
C CYS A 164 -16.04 -25.31 14.20
N ARG A 165 -14.85 -24.91 14.59
CA ARG A 165 -14.46 -23.49 14.59
C ARG A 165 -14.33 -23.01 13.16
N VAL A 166 -14.99 -21.92 12.86
CA VAL A 166 -14.98 -21.31 11.53
C VAL A 166 -14.52 -19.87 11.61
N VAL A 167 -13.85 -19.43 10.53
CA VAL A 167 -13.51 -18.03 10.29
C VAL A 167 -14.38 -17.54 9.14
N PHE A 168 -15.04 -16.43 9.39
CA PHE A 168 -15.74 -15.67 8.35
C PHE A 168 -14.83 -14.62 7.79
N SER A 169 -14.76 -14.50 6.47
CA SER A 169 -14.02 -13.45 5.77
C SER A 169 -14.90 -12.80 4.70
N GLY A 170 -14.53 -11.59 4.28
CA GLY A 170 -15.27 -10.86 3.26
C GLY A 170 -16.62 -10.33 3.72
N LEU A 171 -16.78 -10.12 5.03
CA LEU A 171 -18.01 -9.59 5.61
C LEU A 171 -18.31 -8.17 5.12
N ALA A 172 -19.57 -7.79 5.16
CA ALA A 172 -20.02 -6.45 4.77
C ALA A 172 -19.33 -5.35 5.61
N SER A 173 -19.08 -5.61 6.90
CA SER A 173 -18.35 -4.72 7.82
C SER A 173 -16.90 -4.51 7.38
N GLU A 174 -16.20 -5.56 6.98
CA GLU A 174 -14.81 -5.49 6.47
C GLU A 174 -14.75 -4.68 5.17
N ARG A 175 -15.67 -4.95 4.24
CA ARG A 175 -15.77 -4.17 3.00
C ARG A 175 -16.08 -2.71 3.25
N ALA A 176 -16.95 -2.42 4.21
CA ALA A 176 -17.27 -1.05 4.61
C ALA A 176 -16.07 -0.36 5.23
N ALA A 177 -15.25 -1.06 6.03
CA ALA A 177 -14.00 -0.53 6.59
C ALA A 177 -13.00 -0.17 5.49
N ARG A 178 -12.71 -1.09 4.57
CA ARG A 178 -11.81 -0.84 3.42
C ARG A 178 -12.27 0.33 2.54
N ARG A 179 -13.58 0.47 2.31
CA ARG A 179 -14.12 1.61 1.56
C ARG A 179 -13.96 2.94 2.30
N ARG A 180 -14.07 2.94 3.63
CA ARG A 180 -13.76 4.15 4.43
C ARG A 180 -12.29 4.52 4.36
N GLU A 181 -11.39 3.54 4.42
CA GLU A 181 -9.94 3.75 4.24
C GLU A 181 -9.62 4.32 2.86
N TRP A 182 -10.25 3.78 1.80
CA TRP A 182 -10.13 4.34 0.45
C TRP A 182 -10.57 5.80 0.39
N LEU A 183 -11.71 6.15 0.98
CA LEU A 183 -12.22 7.53 0.99
C LEU A 183 -11.33 8.48 1.79
N ALA A 184 -10.77 8.01 2.90
CA ALA A 184 -9.82 8.81 3.69
C ALA A 184 -8.54 9.08 2.90
N TRP A 185 -7.97 8.06 2.25
CA TRP A 185 -6.84 8.20 1.36
C TRP A 185 -7.13 9.14 0.19
N TRP A 186 -8.28 8.98 -0.46
CA TRP A 186 -8.70 9.85 -1.55
C TRP A 186 -8.83 11.31 -1.11
N GLY A 187 -9.36 11.55 0.08
CA GLY A 187 -9.45 12.89 0.68
C GLY A 187 -8.09 13.52 0.93
N ALA A 188 -7.13 12.75 1.41
CA ALA A 188 -5.75 13.21 1.58
C ALA A 188 -5.06 13.53 0.24
N LEU A 189 -5.32 12.74 -0.81
CA LEU A 189 -4.83 13.05 -2.16
C LEU A 189 -5.42 14.35 -2.70
N LEU A 190 -6.72 14.62 -2.44
CA LEU A 190 -7.37 15.85 -2.87
C LEU A 190 -6.75 17.08 -2.18
N GLU A 191 -6.42 16.97 -0.90
CA GLU A 191 -5.72 18.01 -0.14
C GLU A 191 -4.34 18.30 -0.75
N LEU A 192 -3.55 17.25 -1.01
CA LEU A 192 -2.25 17.39 -1.67
C LEU A 192 -2.37 18.01 -3.07
N GLN A 193 -3.32 17.55 -3.88
CA GLN A 193 -3.58 18.10 -5.19
C GLN A 193 -3.89 19.60 -5.12
N THR A 194 -4.76 19.99 -4.17
CA THR A 194 -5.14 21.39 -3.96
C THR A 194 -3.93 22.22 -3.52
N THR A 195 -3.11 21.69 -2.64
CA THR A 195 -1.88 22.33 -2.18
C THR A 195 -0.94 22.62 -3.34
N PHE A 196 -0.66 21.64 -4.21
CA PHE A 196 0.20 21.83 -5.36
C PHE A 196 -0.42 22.73 -6.45
N ALA A 197 -1.74 22.68 -6.63
CA ALA A 197 -2.44 23.55 -7.57
C ALA A 197 -2.37 25.04 -7.16
N ILE A 198 -2.37 25.33 -5.85
CA ILE A 198 -2.31 26.70 -5.32
C ILE A 198 -0.86 27.20 -5.29
N ARG A 199 0.08 26.40 -4.80
CA ARG A 199 1.47 26.84 -4.59
C ARG A 199 2.31 26.85 -5.86
N CYS A 200 2.05 25.94 -6.80
CA CYS A 200 2.78 25.83 -8.10
C CYS A 200 4.33 25.80 -7.98
N ASP A 201 4.87 25.32 -6.87
CA ASP A 201 6.30 25.44 -6.54
C ASP A 201 7.17 24.39 -7.26
N LEU A 202 6.57 23.38 -7.89
CA LEU A 202 7.31 22.33 -8.60
C LEU A 202 8.00 22.89 -9.86
N THR A 203 9.25 22.52 -10.08
CA THR A 203 10.06 22.99 -11.22
C THR A 203 9.87 22.16 -12.48
N GLY A 204 9.80 20.83 -12.35
CA GLY A 204 9.68 19.88 -13.47
C GLY A 204 8.27 19.40 -13.75
N PHE A 205 7.28 19.66 -12.87
CA PHE A 205 5.93 19.13 -12.97
C PHE A 205 4.83 20.18 -12.84
N VAL A 206 3.68 19.86 -13.44
CA VAL A 206 2.39 20.52 -13.20
C VAL A 206 1.38 19.46 -12.80
N VAL A 207 0.79 19.59 -11.61
CA VAL A 207 -0.22 18.66 -11.14
C VAL A 207 -1.55 18.89 -11.84
N THR A 208 -2.07 17.86 -12.48
CA THR A 208 -3.36 17.89 -13.16
C THR A 208 -4.53 17.73 -12.19
N ARG A 209 -5.75 17.94 -12.67
CA ARG A 209 -6.97 17.67 -11.89
C ARG A 209 -7.37 16.19 -11.90
N GLU A 210 -6.59 15.35 -12.53
CA GLU A 210 -6.85 13.91 -12.57
C GLU A 210 -6.67 13.29 -11.21
N MET A 211 -7.71 12.58 -10.78
CA MET A 211 -7.78 11.89 -9.50
C MET A 211 -8.24 10.43 -9.70
N PRO A 212 -7.82 9.50 -8.85
CA PRO A 212 -8.41 8.19 -8.81
C PRO A 212 -9.93 8.27 -8.60
N PRO A 213 -10.72 7.29 -9.08
CA PRO A 213 -12.17 7.33 -8.90
C PRO A 213 -12.52 7.33 -7.41
N ARG A 214 -13.37 8.29 -6.99
CA ARG A 214 -13.76 8.44 -5.59
C ARG A 214 -14.45 7.19 -5.03
N SER A 215 -15.25 6.53 -5.87
CA SER A 215 -16.05 5.38 -5.46
C SER A 215 -15.95 4.25 -6.49
N PRO A 216 -14.80 3.56 -6.59
CA PRO A 216 -14.56 2.55 -7.64
C PRO A 216 -15.49 1.33 -7.53
N TRP A 217 -16.17 1.17 -6.41
CA TRP A 217 -17.17 0.11 -6.20
C TRP A 217 -18.57 0.45 -6.72
N LYS A 218 -18.82 1.69 -7.13
CA LYS A 218 -20.03 2.06 -7.84
C LYS A 218 -19.75 1.89 -9.32
N LYS A 219 -20.52 1.03 -10.00
CA LYS A 219 -20.48 0.98 -11.45
C LYS A 219 -20.92 2.35 -11.97
N GLU A 220 -20.16 2.89 -12.89
CA GLU A 220 -20.64 4.02 -13.68
C GLU A 220 -21.93 3.55 -14.38
N ALA A 221 -23.01 4.30 -14.16
CA ALA A 221 -24.31 4.03 -14.76
C ALA A 221 -24.31 4.54 -16.21
#